data_af7b4456a0850931a0985f003b9f1405
#
_entry.id   af7b4456a0850931a0985f003b9f1405
#
_cell.length_a   1.000
_cell.length_b   1.000
_cell.length_c   1.000
_cell.angle_alpha   90.00
_cell.angle_beta   90.00
_cell.angle_gamma   90.00
#
_symmetry.space_group_name_H-M   'P 1'
#
loop_
_entity.id
_entity.type
_entity.pdbx_description
1 polymer ?
#
loop_
_entity_poly.entity_id
_entity_poly.type
_entity_poly.pdbx_seq_one_letter_code
_entity_poly.pdbx_strand_id
1 'polypeptide(L)'
;MLYEERGISYFHAMRFGLSQEGLQSGHLRTVFVSVLLSILMLPLLRTVALRAFSMASESYTSGTHSAAFVTCPNEQVAKDLARGMVEKKLAACVNVIPKIVSIYEWQGKIEEDNEVLLMIKTRSSKVSALAEYVRSNHPYEVVEVISLPIDQGNPPYLKWLGEVVPE
;
A
#
# COMPACT_ATOMS: atom_id res chain seq x y z
N MET A 1 102.86 -18.69 14.43
CA MET A 1 102.76 -17.61 13.44
C MET A 1 101.38 -17.72 12.83
N LEU A 2 100.46 -17.14 13.48
CA LEU A 2 99.63 -16.01 13.11
C LEU A 2 98.70 -16.24 11.91
N TYR A 3 97.50 -15.87 12.20
CA TYR A 3 96.30 -15.62 11.35
C TYR A 3 95.44 -16.89 11.12
N GLU A 4 94.16 -16.91 11.32
CA GLU A 4 93.17 -15.83 11.49
C GLU A 4 91.84 -16.42 11.93
N GLU A 5 91.13 -15.80 12.86
CA GLU A 5 89.73 -16.01 13.07
C GLU A 5 89.05 -14.64 12.99
N ARG A 6 88.28 -14.41 11.94
CA ARG A 6 87.11 -13.47 11.97
C ARG A 6 86.27 -13.64 10.70
N GLY A 7 85.11 -14.16 10.87
CA GLY A 7 84.19 -14.19 9.74
C GLY A 7 82.90 -15.03 9.91
N ILE A 8 82.31 -15.09 11.08
CA ILE A 8 80.99 -15.71 11.20
C ILE A 8 80.17 -14.90 12.21
N SER A 9 79.50 -13.81 11.77
CA SER A 9 78.44 -13.22 12.56
C SER A 9 77.65 -12.15 11.79
N TYR A 10 77.23 -12.39 10.59
CA TYR A 10 76.27 -11.45 9.90
C TYR A 10 75.13 -12.10 9.12
N PHE A 11 74.82 -13.35 9.37
CA PHE A 11 73.74 -14.03 8.60
C PHE A 11 72.54 -14.43 9.43
N HIS A 12 72.30 -13.89 10.61
CA HIS A 12 71.17 -14.27 11.46
C HIS A 12 70.18 -13.18 11.84
N ALA A 13 70.29 -11.99 11.24
CA ALA A 13 69.44 -10.84 11.61
C ALA A 13 68.45 -10.38 10.52
N MET A 14 68.19 -11.21 9.51
CA MET A 14 67.29 -10.79 8.40
C MET A 14 66.13 -11.76 8.13
N ARG A 15 65.59 -12.41 9.15
CA ARG A 15 64.50 -13.38 8.91
C ARG A 15 63.27 -13.26 9.83
N PHE A 16 63.07 -12.14 10.52
CA PHE A 16 61.90 -11.98 11.41
C PHE A 16 61.09 -10.69 11.19
N GLY A 17 61.17 -10.08 10.00
CA GLY A 17 60.52 -8.79 9.72
C GLY A 17 59.30 -8.86 8.82
N LEU A 18 58.83 -10.01 8.33
CA LEU A 18 57.83 -10.06 7.26
C LEU A 18 56.47 -10.71 7.60
N SER A 19 56.21 -11.07 8.87
CA SER A 19 54.96 -11.80 9.20
C SER A 19 53.90 -11.03 9.98
N GLN A 20 54.20 -9.88 10.55
CA GLN A 20 53.21 -9.14 11.34
C GLN A 20 52.42 -8.11 10.54
N GLU A 21 52.98 -7.46 9.55
CA GLU A 21 52.25 -6.47 8.72
C GLU A 21 51.23 -7.11 7.79
N GLY A 22 51.48 -8.34 7.30
CA GLY A 22 50.54 -9.09 6.47
C GLY A 22 49.29 -9.55 7.20
N LEU A 23 49.41 -9.94 8.48
CA LEU A 23 48.27 -10.36 9.30
C LEU A 23 47.37 -9.16 9.70
N GLN A 24 47.97 -8.01 10.05
CA GLN A 24 47.18 -6.79 10.37
C GLN A 24 46.44 -6.26 9.15
N SER A 25 47.01 -6.31 7.96
CA SER A 25 46.34 -5.90 6.72
C SER A 25 45.14 -6.81 6.37
N GLY A 26 45.27 -8.13 6.63
CA GLY A 26 44.20 -9.09 6.42
C GLY A 26 43.00 -8.86 7.36
N HIS A 27 43.27 -8.70 8.65
CA HIS A 27 42.22 -8.39 9.63
C HIS A 27 41.51 -7.07 9.35
N LEU A 28 42.24 -6.03 9.01
CA LEU A 28 41.67 -4.71 8.68
C LEU A 28 40.76 -4.80 7.45
N ARG A 29 41.17 -5.54 6.42
CA ARG A 29 40.35 -5.78 5.22
C ARG A 29 39.09 -6.57 5.55
N THR A 30 39.18 -7.62 6.37
CA THR A 30 38.02 -8.42 6.77
C THR A 30 37.04 -7.59 7.57
N VAL A 31 37.49 -6.79 8.52
CA VAL A 31 36.64 -5.89 9.31
C VAL A 31 35.98 -4.84 8.40
N PHE A 32 36.73 -4.24 7.47
CA PHE A 32 36.19 -3.26 6.54
C PHE A 32 35.10 -3.84 5.63
N VAL A 33 35.33 -5.03 5.06
CA VAL A 33 34.35 -5.75 4.23
C VAL A 33 33.11 -6.11 5.04
N SER A 34 33.29 -6.59 6.28
CA SER A 34 32.15 -6.93 7.16
C SER A 34 31.31 -5.73 7.51
N VAL A 35 31.94 -4.59 7.82
CA VAL A 35 31.24 -3.33 8.09
C VAL A 35 30.49 -2.83 6.84
N LEU A 36 31.13 -2.88 5.68
CA LEU A 36 30.53 -2.49 4.42
C LEU A 36 29.30 -3.34 4.07
N LEU A 37 29.44 -4.66 4.22
CA LEU A 37 28.33 -5.60 4.02
C LEU A 37 27.19 -5.35 5.03
N SER A 38 27.50 -5.04 6.28
CA SER A 38 26.48 -4.71 7.29
C SER A 38 25.73 -3.44 6.93
N ILE A 39 26.44 -2.40 6.47
CA ILE A 39 25.83 -1.12 6.03
C ILE A 39 24.92 -1.34 4.81
N LEU A 40 25.32 -2.18 3.86
CA LEU A 40 24.53 -2.50 2.67
C LEU A 40 23.30 -3.38 2.99
N MET A 41 23.43 -4.28 3.99
CA MET A 41 22.34 -5.18 4.37
C MET A 41 21.30 -4.53 5.30
N LEU A 42 21.68 -3.51 6.09
CA LEU A 42 20.77 -2.79 6.99
C LEU A 42 19.51 -2.24 6.30
N PRO A 43 19.58 -1.51 5.17
CA PRO A 43 18.39 -1.01 4.49
C PRO A 43 17.52 -2.14 3.91
N LEU A 44 18.14 -3.23 3.46
CA LEU A 44 17.41 -4.39 2.96
C LEU A 44 16.63 -5.09 4.09
N LEU A 45 17.29 -5.35 5.22
CA LEU A 45 16.66 -5.93 6.41
C LEU A 45 15.54 -5.03 6.95
N ARG A 46 15.76 -3.72 6.98
CA ARG A 46 14.75 -2.74 7.38
C ARG A 46 13.53 -2.77 6.45
N THR A 47 13.75 -2.87 5.14
CA THR A 47 12.66 -2.93 4.15
C THR A 47 11.88 -4.24 4.28
N VAL A 48 12.57 -5.37 4.48
CA VAL A 48 11.93 -6.67 4.69
C VAL A 48 11.17 -6.70 6.02
N ALA A 49 11.75 -6.18 7.10
CA ALA A 49 11.09 -6.09 8.41
C ALA A 49 9.85 -5.20 8.37
N LEU A 50 9.91 -4.04 7.70
CA LEU A 50 8.76 -3.14 7.54
C LEU A 50 7.67 -3.79 6.70
N ARG A 51 8.02 -4.54 5.65
CA ARG A 51 7.04 -5.30 4.84
C ARG A 51 6.42 -6.45 5.62
N ALA A 52 7.22 -7.21 6.38
CA ALA A 52 6.72 -8.29 7.24
C ALA A 52 5.80 -7.76 8.35
N PHE A 53 6.14 -6.61 8.96
CA PHE A 53 5.30 -5.95 9.96
C PHE A 53 3.99 -5.41 9.34
N SER A 54 4.04 -4.87 8.12
CA SER A 54 2.84 -4.43 7.37
C SER A 54 1.92 -5.60 7.00
N MET A 55 2.47 -6.80 6.78
CA MET A 55 1.68 -8.01 6.50
C MET A 55 1.11 -8.67 7.75
N ALA A 56 1.64 -8.38 8.94
CA ALA A 56 1.14 -8.88 10.22
C ALA A 56 0.01 -8.01 10.80
N SER A 57 -0.38 -6.91 10.14
CA SER A 57 -1.45 -6.03 10.61
C SER A 57 -2.82 -6.59 10.26
N GLU A 58 -3.60 -6.80 11.29
CA GLU A 58 -5.06 -7.04 11.36
C GLU A 58 -5.69 -7.71 10.13
N SER A 59 -6.09 -8.97 10.28
CA SER A 59 -6.88 -9.69 9.27
C SER A 59 -8.17 -8.91 8.98
N TYR A 60 -8.34 -8.46 7.74
CA TYR A 60 -9.59 -7.85 7.30
C TYR A 60 -10.77 -8.81 7.52
N THR A 61 -11.82 -8.35 8.17
CA THR A 61 -13.06 -9.10 8.29
C THR A 61 -13.91 -8.84 7.05
N SER A 62 -14.20 -9.89 6.29
CA SER A 62 -15.09 -9.82 5.11
C SER A 62 -16.40 -9.11 5.45
N GLY A 63 -16.84 -8.22 4.54
CA GLY A 63 -18.06 -7.47 4.70
C GLY A 63 -17.98 -6.25 5.62
N THR A 64 -16.83 -5.93 6.23
CA THR A 64 -16.65 -4.67 6.98
C THR A 64 -16.85 -3.44 6.10
N HIS A 65 -16.49 -3.56 4.83
CA HIS A 65 -16.69 -2.52 3.83
C HIS A 65 -17.59 -3.01 2.70
N SER A 66 -18.22 -2.06 2.00
CA SER A 66 -19.11 -2.32 0.86
C SER A 66 -18.74 -1.47 -0.35
N ALA A 67 -18.99 -2.02 -1.52
CA ALA A 67 -19.11 -1.29 -2.77
C ALA A 67 -20.59 -1.03 -3.04
N ALA A 68 -21.00 0.23 -3.09
CA ALA A 68 -22.36 0.61 -3.43
C ALA A 68 -22.42 1.19 -4.85
N PHE A 69 -23.57 1.07 -5.49
CA PHE A 69 -23.82 1.52 -6.85
C PHE A 69 -25.04 2.42 -6.88
N VAL A 70 -24.93 3.50 -7.66
CA VAL A 70 -26.00 4.49 -7.89
C VAL A 70 -25.92 4.92 -9.35
N THR A 71 -27.07 4.93 -10.06
CA THR A 71 -27.16 5.53 -11.38
C THR A 71 -27.61 6.98 -11.30
N CYS A 72 -27.09 7.82 -12.17
CA CYS A 72 -27.39 9.27 -12.23
C CYS A 72 -27.70 9.70 -13.66
N PRO A 73 -28.59 10.68 -13.87
CA PRO A 73 -29.00 11.11 -15.22
C PRO A 73 -27.88 11.80 -16.00
N ASN A 74 -26.87 12.33 -15.33
CA ASN A 74 -25.76 13.06 -15.97
C ASN A 74 -24.56 13.19 -15.04
N GLU A 75 -23.42 13.62 -15.62
CA GLU A 75 -22.17 13.80 -14.87
C GLU A 75 -22.23 14.88 -13.78
N GLN A 76 -23.02 15.90 -13.94
CA GLN A 76 -23.11 16.98 -12.95
C GLN A 76 -23.73 16.46 -11.66
N VAL A 77 -24.90 15.79 -11.75
CA VAL A 77 -25.58 15.16 -10.61
C VAL A 77 -24.65 14.12 -9.95
N ALA A 78 -23.99 13.29 -10.77
CA ALA A 78 -23.05 12.28 -10.29
C ALA A 78 -21.89 12.90 -9.48
N LYS A 79 -21.28 13.99 -9.99
CA LYS A 79 -20.16 14.68 -9.33
C LYS A 79 -20.59 15.38 -8.04
N ASP A 80 -21.77 15.98 -8.03
CA ASP A 80 -22.28 16.70 -6.84
C ASP A 80 -22.60 15.70 -5.72
N LEU A 81 -23.29 14.61 -6.03
CA LEU A 81 -23.53 13.52 -5.07
C LEU A 81 -22.20 12.91 -4.56
N ALA A 82 -21.26 12.63 -5.46
CA ALA A 82 -19.97 12.05 -5.10
C ALA A 82 -19.19 12.95 -4.11
N ARG A 83 -19.10 14.25 -4.39
CA ARG A 83 -18.45 15.22 -3.50
C ARG A 83 -19.12 15.26 -2.13
N GLY A 84 -20.43 15.42 -2.09
CA GLY A 84 -21.17 15.49 -0.84
C GLY A 84 -21.06 14.22 0.00
N MET A 85 -21.05 13.03 -0.61
CA MET A 85 -20.81 11.78 0.11
C MET A 85 -19.41 11.70 0.74
N VAL A 86 -18.37 12.16 0.02
CA VAL A 86 -17.00 12.17 0.55
C VAL A 86 -16.83 13.24 1.64
N GLU A 87 -17.34 14.42 1.45
CA GLU A 87 -17.31 15.51 2.44
C GLU A 87 -17.99 15.13 3.75
N LYS A 88 -19.13 14.44 3.67
CA LYS A 88 -19.91 13.97 4.82
C LYS A 88 -19.37 12.67 5.43
N LYS A 89 -18.24 12.13 4.94
CA LYS A 89 -17.67 10.85 5.41
C LYS A 89 -18.63 9.66 5.25
N LEU A 90 -19.51 9.72 4.29
CA LEU A 90 -20.38 8.62 3.88
C LEU A 90 -19.68 7.68 2.89
N ALA A 91 -18.67 8.17 2.21
CA ALA A 91 -17.84 7.39 1.29
C ALA A 91 -16.38 7.80 1.39
N ALA A 92 -15.46 6.82 1.27
CA ALA A 92 -14.03 7.10 1.18
C ALA A 92 -13.62 7.45 -0.25
N CYS A 93 -14.27 6.83 -1.22
CA CYS A 93 -13.96 7.00 -2.64
C CYS A 93 -15.21 6.75 -3.47
N VAL A 94 -15.41 7.58 -4.51
CA VAL A 94 -16.45 7.39 -5.50
C VAL A 94 -15.81 7.45 -6.88
N ASN A 95 -15.97 6.39 -7.67
CA ASN A 95 -15.62 6.40 -9.08
C ASN A 95 -16.87 6.79 -9.89
N VAL A 96 -16.70 7.76 -10.78
CA VAL A 96 -17.73 8.19 -11.72
C VAL A 96 -17.46 7.51 -13.06
N ILE A 97 -18.36 6.65 -13.49
CA ILE A 97 -18.26 5.85 -14.70
C ILE A 97 -19.28 6.40 -15.71
N PRO A 98 -18.85 7.19 -16.69
CA PRO A 98 -19.76 7.82 -17.64
C PRO A 98 -20.22 6.85 -18.73
N LYS A 99 -21.35 7.19 -19.37
CA LYS A 99 -21.85 6.54 -20.57
C LYS A 99 -22.23 5.07 -20.39
N ILE A 100 -22.95 4.78 -19.32
CA ILE A 100 -23.70 3.54 -19.26
C ILE A 100 -25.06 3.72 -19.96
N VAL A 101 -25.65 2.63 -20.40
CA VAL A 101 -27.03 2.58 -20.90
C VAL A 101 -27.80 1.69 -19.95
N SER A 102 -28.87 2.22 -19.38
CA SER A 102 -29.79 1.46 -18.52
C SER A 102 -31.05 1.12 -19.31
N ILE A 103 -31.43 -0.16 -19.29
CA ILE A 103 -32.64 -0.69 -19.93
C ILE A 103 -33.51 -1.29 -18.84
N TYR A 104 -34.71 -0.79 -18.66
CA TYR A 104 -35.59 -1.18 -17.56
C TYR A 104 -37.07 -1.00 -17.92
N GLU A 105 -37.94 -1.63 -17.14
CA GLU A 105 -39.39 -1.42 -17.28
C GLU A 105 -39.84 -0.30 -16.34
N TRP A 106 -40.52 0.72 -16.91
CA TRP A 106 -41.14 1.77 -16.15
C TRP A 106 -42.60 1.96 -16.61
N GLN A 107 -43.55 1.84 -15.69
CA GLN A 107 -44.97 2.00 -15.94
C GLN A 107 -45.49 1.17 -17.14
N GLY A 108 -44.99 -0.06 -17.27
CA GLY A 108 -45.41 -1.04 -18.32
C GLY A 108 -44.74 -0.77 -19.69
N LYS A 109 -43.72 0.06 -19.75
CA LYS A 109 -42.93 0.31 -20.98
C LYS A 109 -41.45 0.02 -20.73
N ILE A 110 -40.80 -0.43 -21.78
CA ILE A 110 -39.32 -0.55 -21.76
C ILE A 110 -38.76 0.83 -22.09
N GLU A 111 -37.95 1.34 -21.18
CA GLU A 111 -37.22 2.59 -21.31
C GLU A 111 -35.73 2.30 -21.49
N GLU A 112 -35.03 3.20 -22.17
CA GLU A 112 -33.58 3.14 -22.40
C GLU A 112 -33.01 4.53 -22.19
N ASP A 113 -32.16 4.67 -21.15
CA ASP A 113 -31.55 5.94 -20.75
C ASP A 113 -30.04 5.87 -20.76
N ASN A 114 -29.42 6.98 -21.22
CA ASN A 114 -28.00 7.20 -21.04
C ASN A 114 -27.73 7.75 -19.63
N GLU A 115 -26.96 7.05 -18.85
CA GLU A 115 -26.72 7.38 -17.46
C GLU A 115 -25.22 7.37 -17.09
N VAL A 116 -24.94 7.73 -15.84
CA VAL A 116 -23.61 7.68 -15.21
C VAL A 116 -23.70 6.78 -13.99
N LEU A 117 -22.81 5.81 -13.87
CA LEU A 117 -22.75 4.92 -12.71
C LEU A 117 -21.73 5.45 -11.69
N LEU A 118 -22.15 5.56 -10.44
CA LEU A 118 -21.26 5.74 -9.31
C LEU A 118 -20.91 4.39 -8.70
N MET A 119 -19.61 4.11 -8.56
CA MET A 119 -19.09 3.00 -7.74
C MET A 119 -18.47 3.59 -6.48
N ILE A 120 -19.13 3.36 -5.36
CA ILE A 120 -18.88 4.01 -4.08
C ILE A 120 -18.26 3.01 -3.12
N LYS A 121 -17.11 3.32 -2.52
CA LYS A 121 -16.50 2.48 -1.47
C LYS A 121 -16.71 3.12 -0.12
N THR A 122 -17.35 2.36 0.79
CA THR A 122 -17.72 2.83 2.13
C THR A 122 -17.65 1.72 3.17
N ARG A 123 -17.83 2.06 4.44
CA ARG A 123 -18.12 1.07 5.49
C ARG A 123 -19.53 0.52 5.31
N SER A 124 -19.69 -0.78 5.53
CA SER A 124 -21.01 -1.43 5.45
C SER A 124 -22.02 -0.81 6.42
N SER A 125 -21.57 -0.37 7.60
CA SER A 125 -22.41 0.35 8.59
C SER A 125 -22.94 1.72 8.09
N LYS A 126 -22.31 2.30 7.07
CA LYS A 126 -22.73 3.60 6.50
C LYS A 126 -23.67 3.49 5.29
N VAL A 127 -23.92 2.28 4.78
CA VAL A 127 -24.74 2.09 3.56
C VAL A 127 -26.14 2.69 3.72
N SER A 128 -26.79 2.51 4.88
CA SER A 128 -28.11 3.07 5.12
C SER A 128 -28.12 4.61 5.12
N ALA A 129 -27.14 5.23 5.77
CA ALA A 129 -27.01 6.68 5.80
C ALA A 129 -26.63 7.25 4.43
N LEU A 130 -25.81 6.52 3.68
CA LEU A 130 -25.47 6.84 2.29
C LEU A 130 -26.72 6.80 1.39
N ALA A 131 -27.54 5.75 1.49
CA ALA A 131 -28.76 5.59 0.72
C ALA A 131 -29.76 6.72 1.01
N GLU A 132 -29.91 7.12 2.28
CA GLU A 132 -30.76 8.25 2.67
C GLU A 132 -30.23 9.58 2.10
N TYR A 133 -28.92 9.80 2.14
CA TYR A 133 -28.30 10.97 1.53
C TYR A 133 -28.56 11.04 0.03
N VAL A 134 -28.35 9.92 -0.69
CA VAL A 134 -28.60 9.82 -2.12
C VAL A 134 -30.08 10.12 -2.42
N ARG A 135 -30.99 9.42 -1.73
CA ARG A 135 -32.45 9.61 -1.89
C ARG A 135 -32.88 11.07 -1.70
N SER A 136 -32.27 11.76 -0.76
CA SER A 136 -32.63 13.18 -0.45
C SER A 136 -32.05 14.21 -1.43
N ASN A 137 -31.05 13.82 -2.24
CA ASN A 137 -30.34 14.75 -3.14
C ASN A 137 -30.35 14.31 -4.60
N HIS A 138 -31.04 13.22 -4.93
CA HIS A 138 -31.16 12.69 -6.27
C HIS A 138 -32.43 13.20 -6.95
N PRO A 139 -32.40 13.49 -8.26
CA PRO A 139 -33.58 13.98 -8.97
C PRO A 139 -34.66 12.92 -9.27
N TYR A 140 -34.30 11.63 -9.21
CA TYR A 140 -35.26 10.54 -9.44
C TYR A 140 -36.17 10.30 -8.24
N GLU A 141 -37.43 9.97 -8.51
CA GLU A 141 -38.40 9.56 -7.48
C GLU A 141 -37.99 8.21 -6.86
N VAL A 142 -37.57 7.25 -7.69
CA VAL A 142 -37.05 5.96 -7.28
C VAL A 142 -35.61 5.85 -7.74
N VAL A 143 -34.67 5.99 -6.81
CA VAL A 143 -33.24 5.96 -7.10
C VAL A 143 -32.65 4.58 -6.76
N GLU A 144 -31.85 4.04 -7.66
CA GLU A 144 -31.07 2.85 -7.40
C GLU A 144 -29.99 3.13 -6.34
N VAL A 145 -30.01 2.42 -5.22
CA VAL A 145 -28.91 2.32 -4.28
C VAL A 145 -28.78 0.88 -3.86
N ILE A 146 -27.83 0.16 -4.44
CA ILE A 146 -27.53 -1.21 -4.09
C ILE A 146 -26.10 -1.33 -3.57
N SER A 147 -25.82 -2.36 -2.80
CA SER A 147 -24.46 -2.57 -2.28
C SER A 147 -24.08 -4.05 -2.22
N LEU A 148 -22.80 -4.31 -2.43
CA LEU A 148 -22.19 -5.62 -2.27
C LEU A 148 -21.11 -5.54 -1.19
N PRO A 149 -21.01 -6.53 -0.30
CA PRO A 149 -19.91 -6.59 0.65
C PRO A 149 -18.59 -6.80 -0.08
N ILE A 150 -17.54 -6.13 0.38
CA ILE A 150 -16.17 -6.38 -0.07
C ILE A 150 -15.66 -7.58 0.72
N ASP A 151 -15.40 -8.67 0.03
CA ASP A 151 -14.92 -9.91 0.65
C ASP A 151 -13.43 -9.79 1.02
N GLN A 152 -12.61 -9.29 0.11
CA GLN A 152 -11.16 -9.15 0.28
C GLN A 152 -10.61 -8.00 -0.58
N GLY A 153 -9.41 -7.55 -0.27
CA GLY A 153 -8.74 -6.52 -1.04
C GLY A 153 -7.32 -6.25 -0.53
N ASN A 154 -6.65 -5.28 -1.15
CA ASN A 154 -5.33 -4.85 -0.71
C ASN A 154 -5.38 -4.30 0.73
N PRO A 155 -4.69 -4.92 1.72
CA PRO A 155 -4.81 -4.54 3.13
C PRO A 155 -4.56 -3.05 3.42
N PRO A 156 -3.54 -2.38 2.86
CA PRO A 156 -3.35 -0.95 3.05
C PRO A 156 -4.52 -0.09 2.53
N TYR A 157 -5.18 -0.51 1.45
CA TYR A 157 -6.34 0.19 0.90
C TYR A 157 -7.58 0.02 1.79
N LEU A 158 -7.85 -1.19 2.25
CA LEU A 158 -8.98 -1.48 3.14
C LEU A 158 -8.83 -0.76 4.49
N LYS A 159 -7.61 -0.69 5.02
CA LYS A 159 -7.30 0.08 6.22
C LYS A 159 -7.56 1.57 6.00
N TRP A 160 -7.04 2.16 4.92
CA TRP A 160 -7.29 3.55 4.55
C TRP A 160 -8.79 3.85 4.41
N LEU A 161 -9.56 2.95 3.79
CA LEU A 161 -11.01 3.10 3.65
C LEU A 161 -11.70 3.22 5.01
N GLY A 162 -11.30 2.37 5.97
CA GLY A 162 -11.80 2.42 7.34
C GLY A 162 -11.37 3.65 8.13
N GLU A 163 -10.20 4.22 7.86
CA GLU A 163 -9.71 5.45 8.50
C GLU A 163 -10.45 6.70 7.97
N VAL A 164 -10.76 6.72 6.67
CA VAL A 164 -11.46 7.86 6.02
C VAL A 164 -12.94 7.91 6.38
N VAL A 165 -13.58 6.74 6.48
CA VAL A 165 -15.00 6.61 6.86
C VAL A 165 -15.07 6.06 8.29
N PRO A 166 -15.22 6.93 9.32
CA PRO A 166 -15.34 6.49 10.71
C PRO A 166 -16.66 5.74 10.95
N GLU A 167 -16.73 5.01 12.07
CA GLU A 167 -17.95 4.30 12.52
C GLU A 167 -19.10 5.22 12.85
#